data_3cdd61b8c33c2e58efe88ef9fcf3f135
#
_entry.id   3cdd61b8c33c2e58efe88ef9fcf3f135
#
_cell.length_a   1.000
_cell.length_b   1.000
_cell.length_c   1.000
_cell.angle_alpha   90.00
_cell.angle_beta   90.00
_cell.angle_gamma   90.00
#
_symmetry.space_group_name_H-M   'P 1'
#
loop_
_entity.id
_entity.type
_entity.pdbx_description
1 polymer ?
#
loop_
_entity_poly.entity_id
_entity_poly.type
_entity_poly.pdbx_seq_one_letter_code
_entity_poly.pdbx_strand_id
1 'polypeptide(L)'
;MKQRSCKPSKRNDIWTKIKNVYYWLCLVLVILTFIAIIIQIVYVQTRRHRVMQDPVETEAIVTHIGEPTRGVGPKIYYRYQVNGSTLQGHFCPEGKIAKKIHIGQTIVINYQRSDSTNSLVIW
;
A
#
# COMPACT_ATOMS: atom_id res chain seq x y z
N MET A 1 13.40 -70.21 5.55
CA MET A 1 13.89 -68.95 4.98
C MET A 1 13.54 -67.81 5.92
N LYS A 2 14.53 -67.17 6.52
CA LYS A 2 14.28 -65.95 7.33
C LYS A 2 14.07 -64.79 6.38
N GLN A 3 12.87 -64.23 6.35
CA GLN A 3 12.62 -62.93 5.71
C GLN A 3 13.41 -61.87 6.45
N ARG A 4 14.40 -61.29 5.79
CA ARG A 4 15.05 -60.06 6.30
C ARG A 4 14.07 -58.94 6.11
N SER A 5 13.42 -58.51 7.18
CA SER A 5 12.65 -57.26 7.18
C SER A 5 13.62 -56.11 6.94
N CYS A 6 13.52 -55.44 5.81
CA CYS A 6 14.21 -54.20 5.58
C CYS A 6 13.66 -53.16 6.57
N LYS A 7 14.39 -52.87 7.65
CA LYS A 7 14.09 -51.72 8.48
C LYS A 7 14.33 -50.46 7.64
N PRO A 8 13.35 -49.54 7.53
CA PRO A 8 13.58 -48.28 6.88
C PRO A 8 14.76 -47.60 7.57
N SER A 9 15.71 -47.10 6.80
CA SER A 9 16.88 -46.47 7.38
C SER A 9 16.43 -45.20 8.11
N LYS A 10 16.91 -44.94 9.33
CA LYS A 10 16.64 -43.73 10.12
C LYS A 10 16.86 -42.45 9.30
N ARG A 11 17.69 -42.52 8.28
CA ARG A 11 18.01 -41.42 7.37
C ARG A 11 16.79 -40.96 6.55
N ASN A 12 15.94 -41.88 6.11
CA ASN A 12 14.74 -41.57 5.34
C ASN A 12 13.67 -40.88 6.23
N ASP A 13 13.54 -41.26 7.48
CA ASP A 13 12.60 -40.64 8.41
C ASP A 13 12.96 -39.18 8.71
N ILE A 14 14.25 -38.88 8.84
CA ILE A 14 14.75 -37.53 9.06
C ILE A 14 14.45 -36.65 7.85
N TRP A 15 14.68 -37.12 6.64
CA TRP A 15 14.38 -36.40 5.41
C TRP A 15 12.88 -36.11 5.24
N THR A 16 12.03 -37.06 5.59
CA THR A 16 10.58 -36.89 5.56
C THR A 16 10.12 -35.83 6.58
N LYS A 17 10.67 -35.85 7.78
CA LYS A 17 10.41 -34.85 8.82
C LYS A 17 10.86 -33.44 8.40
N ILE A 18 12.05 -33.31 7.81
CA ILE A 18 12.57 -32.03 7.30
C ILE A 18 11.68 -31.49 6.19
N LYS A 19 11.25 -32.32 5.25
CA LYS A 19 10.32 -31.90 4.19
C LYS A 19 8.99 -31.41 4.74
N ASN A 20 8.43 -32.10 5.72
CA ASN A 20 7.18 -31.70 6.35
C ASN A 20 7.32 -30.37 7.09
N VAL A 21 8.39 -30.17 7.84
CA VAL A 21 8.66 -28.89 8.52
C VAL A 21 8.82 -27.75 7.52
N TYR A 22 9.56 -27.99 6.43
CA TYR A 22 9.74 -27.01 5.36
C TYR A 22 8.40 -26.66 4.70
N TYR A 23 7.55 -27.63 4.45
CA TYR A 23 6.22 -27.45 3.87
C TYR A 23 5.32 -26.60 4.76
N TRP A 24 5.30 -26.90 6.05
CA TRP A 24 4.58 -26.10 7.06
C TRP A 24 5.09 -24.67 7.14
N LEU A 25 6.39 -24.48 7.09
CA LEU A 25 7.02 -23.17 7.15
C LEU A 25 6.68 -22.32 5.92
N CYS A 26 6.70 -22.91 4.73
CA CYS A 26 6.26 -22.24 3.51
C CYS A 26 4.77 -21.88 3.56
N LEU A 27 3.93 -22.75 4.06
CA LEU A 27 2.50 -22.52 4.18
C LEU A 27 2.20 -21.36 5.14
N VAL A 28 2.87 -21.30 6.27
CA VAL A 28 2.76 -20.19 7.22
C VAL A 28 3.20 -18.86 6.60
N LEU A 29 4.31 -18.86 5.84
CA LEU A 29 4.78 -17.65 5.14
C LEU A 29 3.75 -17.17 4.11
N VAL A 30 3.14 -18.06 3.34
CA VAL A 30 2.10 -17.71 2.38
C VAL A 30 0.89 -17.10 3.08
N ILE A 31 0.42 -17.69 4.16
CA ILE A 31 -0.70 -17.15 4.95
C ILE A 31 -0.37 -15.76 5.49
N LEU A 32 0.81 -15.55 6.05
CA LEU A 32 1.24 -14.25 6.56
C LEU A 32 1.29 -13.17 5.48
N THR A 33 1.76 -13.51 4.27
CA THR A 33 1.75 -12.57 3.13
C THR A 33 0.33 -12.22 2.70
N PHE A 34 -0.59 -13.17 2.65
CA PHE A 34 -2.00 -12.89 2.35
C PHE A 34 -2.65 -11.97 3.39
N ILE A 35 -2.41 -12.22 4.68
CA ILE A 35 -2.92 -11.36 5.76
C ILE A 35 -2.37 -9.94 5.62
N ALA A 36 -1.08 -9.78 5.35
CA ALA A 36 -0.47 -8.46 5.15
C ALA A 36 -1.11 -7.70 3.97
N ILE A 37 -1.37 -8.37 2.85
CA ILE A 37 -2.04 -7.78 1.69
C ILE A 37 -3.47 -7.34 2.04
N ILE A 38 -4.23 -8.17 2.73
CA ILE A 38 -5.60 -7.83 3.16
C ILE A 38 -5.60 -6.61 4.08
N ILE A 39 -4.69 -6.55 5.05
CA ILE A 39 -4.56 -5.40 5.95
C ILE A 39 -4.27 -4.12 5.15
N GLN A 40 -3.38 -4.16 4.17
CA GLN A 40 -3.07 -3.02 3.31
C GLN A 40 -4.31 -2.55 2.53
N ILE A 41 -5.05 -3.46 1.93
CA ILE A 41 -6.27 -3.13 1.18
C ILE A 41 -7.31 -2.49 2.10
N VAL A 42 -7.56 -3.08 3.26
CA VAL A 42 -8.52 -2.56 4.24
C VAL A 42 -8.10 -1.18 4.74
N TYR A 43 -6.81 -0.98 5.02
CA TYR A 43 -6.30 0.32 5.46
C TYR A 43 -6.54 1.42 4.43
N VAL A 44 -6.22 1.16 3.16
CA VAL A 44 -6.43 2.13 2.07
C VAL A 44 -7.92 2.43 1.87
N GLN A 45 -8.77 1.42 1.88
CA GLN A 45 -10.21 1.60 1.75
C GLN A 45 -10.81 2.39 2.91
N THR A 46 -10.40 2.09 4.14
CA THR A 46 -10.87 2.79 5.34
C THR A 46 -10.46 4.27 5.32
N ARG A 47 -9.22 4.55 4.89
CA ARG A 47 -8.75 5.93 4.74
C ARG A 47 -9.60 6.72 3.75
N ARG A 48 -9.85 6.16 2.58
CA ARG A 48 -10.70 6.79 1.55
C ARG A 48 -12.13 7.01 2.06
N HIS A 49 -12.70 6.03 2.74
CA HIS A 49 -14.04 6.11 3.29
C HIS A 49 -14.17 7.21 4.35
N ARG A 50 -13.18 7.35 5.24
CA ARG A 50 -13.18 8.39 6.28
C ARG A 50 -13.15 9.80 5.68
N VAL A 51 -12.36 10.04 4.64
CA VAL A 51 -12.35 11.34 3.97
C VAL A 51 -13.69 11.64 3.33
N MET A 52 -14.37 10.62 2.76
CA MET A 52 -15.68 10.79 2.12
C MET A 52 -16.84 10.92 3.08
N GLN A 53 -16.70 10.58 4.36
CA GLN A 53 -17.78 10.72 5.35
C GLN A 53 -18.07 12.18 5.73
N ASP A 54 -17.04 13.00 5.84
CA ASP A 54 -17.18 14.43 6.16
C ASP A 54 -16.12 15.24 5.39
N PRO A 55 -16.26 15.29 4.05
CA PRO A 55 -15.29 15.96 3.19
C PRO A 55 -15.42 17.46 3.28
N VAL A 56 -14.30 18.13 3.41
CA VAL A 56 -14.19 19.58 3.25
C VAL A 56 -13.38 19.87 2.01
N GLU A 57 -13.98 20.55 1.06
CA GLU A 57 -13.33 20.94 -0.18
C GLU A 57 -12.46 22.18 0.04
N THR A 58 -11.25 22.16 -0.43
CA THR A 58 -10.35 23.30 -0.41
C THR A 58 -9.43 23.31 -1.64
N GLU A 59 -8.85 24.45 -1.90
CA GLU A 59 -7.86 24.59 -2.95
C GLU A 59 -6.46 24.30 -2.43
N ALA A 60 -5.67 23.61 -3.25
CA ALA A 60 -4.27 23.32 -2.98
C ALA A 60 -3.41 23.78 -4.16
N ILE A 61 -2.18 24.12 -3.88
CA ILE A 61 -1.21 24.55 -4.89
C ILE A 61 -0.16 23.45 -5.05
N VAL A 62 0.10 23.07 -6.28
CA VAL A 62 1.16 22.12 -6.61
C VAL A 62 2.52 22.77 -6.37
N THR A 63 3.32 22.20 -5.48
CA THR A 63 4.62 22.77 -5.09
C THR A 63 5.80 22.05 -5.73
N HIS A 64 5.68 20.75 -5.97
CA HIS A 64 6.78 19.95 -6.51
C HIS A 64 6.22 18.76 -7.30
N ILE A 65 6.92 18.41 -8.37
CA ILE A 65 6.66 17.21 -9.18
C ILE A 65 7.91 16.35 -9.12
N GLY A 66 7.77 15.15 -8.55
CA GLY A 66 8.85 14.17 -8.47
C GLY A 66 9.13 13.49 -9.80
N GLU A 67 10.26 12.81 -9.91
CA GLU A 67 10.60 12.05 -11.10
C GLU A 67 9.72 10.80 -11.24
N PRO A 68 9.29 10.45 -12.47
CA PRO A 68 8.52 9.25 -12.70
C PRO A 68 9.38 8.00 -12.44
N THR A 69 8.85 7.09 -11.63
CA THR A 69 9.45 5.77 -11.42
C THR A 69 8.86 4.77 -12.41
N ARG A 70 9.60 3.76 -12.81
CA ARG A 70 9.13 2.72 -13.75
C ARG A 70 7.80 2.11 -13.27
N GLY A 71 6.74 2.24 -14.09
CA GLY A 71 5.42 1.68 -13.84
C GLY A 71 4.54 2.46 -12.86
N VAL A 72 5.06 3.54 -12.27
CA VAL A 72 4.30 4.44 -11.39
C VAL A 72 4.47 5.86 -11.92
N GLY A 73 3.36 6.60 -12.01
CA GLY A 73 3.40 8.01 -12.43
C GLY A 73 4.25 8.87 -11.47
N PRO A 74 4.58 10.11 -11.88
CA PRO A 74 5.34 11.02 -11.04
C PRO A 74 4.57 11.33 -9.76
N LYS A 75 5.31 11.46 -8.67
CA LYS A 75 4.74 11.84 -7.38
C LYS A 75 4.57 13.35 -7.34
N ILE A 76 3.33 13.81 -7.19
CA ILE A 76 2.99 15.23 -7.16
C ILE A 76 2.71 15.66 -5.74
N TYR A 77 3.43 16.68 -5.29
CA TYR A 77 3.28 17.28 -3.96
C TYR A 77 2.47 18.55 -4.07
N TYR A 78 1.54 18.74 -3.13
CA TYR A 78 0.70 19.93 -3.04
C TYR A 78 0.67 20.46 -1.61
N ARG A 79 0.37 21.74 -1.49
CA ARG A 79 0.23 22.46 -0.22
C ARG A 79 -1.15 23.06 -0.14
N TYR A 80 -1.76 22.96 1.02
CA TYR A 80 -3.06 23.54 1.31
C TYR A 80 -3.08 24.14 2.72
N GLN A 81 -4.00 25.05 2.97
CA GLN A 81 -4.16 25.70 4.27
C GLN A 81 -5.47 25.29 4.92
N VAL A 82 -5.40 24.99 6.21
CA VAL A 82 -6.55 24.65 7.05
C VAL A 82 -6.40 25.43 8.37
N ASN A 83 -7.36 26.31 8.67
CA ASN A 83 -7.38 27.11 9.90
C ASN A 83 -6.05 27.84 10.20
N GLY A 84 -5.40 28.38 9.19
CA GLY A 84 -4.12 29.08 9.32
C GLY A 84 -2.89 28.20 9.35
N SER A 85 -3.04 26.87 9.39
CA SER A 85 -1.94 25.91 9.31
C SER A 85 -1.72 25.48 7.87
N THR A 86 -0.46 25.44 7.44
CA THR A 86 -0.08 24.93 6.12
C THR A 86 0.23 23.43 6.21
N LEU A 87 -0.50 22.65 5.42
CA LEU A 87 -0.35 21.20 5.33
C LEU A 87 0.14 20.79 3.94
N GLN A 88 0.79 19.66 3.86
CA GLN A 88 1.29 19.10 2.62
C GLN A 88 0.72 17.70 2.39
N GLY A 89 0.42 17.41 1.14
CA GLY A 89 0.01 16.09 0.70
C GLY A 89 0.72 15.70 -0.59
N HIS A 90 0.53 14.48 -1.00
CA HIS A 90 1.04 13.99 -2.26
C HIS A 90 0.09 12.96 -2.88
N PHE A 91 0.16 12.80 -4.19
CA PHE A 91 -0.58 11.79 -4.92
C PHE A 91 0.20 11.35 -6.17
N CYS A 92 -0.13 10.19 -6.70
CA CYS A 92 0.48 9.64 -7.89
C CYS A 92 -0.61 9.50 -8.97
N PRO A 93 -0.76 10.48 -9.88
CA PRO A 93 -1.71 10.40 -10.98
C PRO A 93 -1.18 9.47 -12.07
N GLU A 94 -2.09 8.98 -12.92
CA GLU A 94 -1.69 8.30 -14.14
C GLU A 94 -0.89 9.23 -15.06
N GLY A 95 0.04 8.65 -15.85
CA GLY A 95 0.97 9.43 -16.65
C GLY A 95 0.33 10.43 -17.61
N LYS A 96 -0.88 10.16 -18.13
CA LYS A 96 -1.64 11.09 -18.98
C LYS A 96 -2.10 12.33 -18.23
N ILE A 97 -2.53 12.17 -16.98
CA ILE A 97 -2.98 13.26 -16.10
C ILE A 97 -1.77 14.04 -15.57
N ALA A 98 -0.70 13.34 -15.23
CA ALA A 98 0.53 13.95 -14.74
C ALA A 98 1.14 14.96 -15.71
N LYS A 99 1.04 14.71 -17.02
CA LYS A 99 1.53 15.62 -18.07
C LYS A 99 0.77 16.94 -18.15
N LYS A 100 -0.46 16.99 -17.62
CA LYS A 100 -1.30 18.20 -17.60
C LYS A 100 -1.11 19.05 -16.36
N ILE A 101 -0.40 18.55 -15.37
CA ILE A 101 -0.21 19.21 -14.09
C ILE A 101 1.13 19.95 -14.09
N HIS A 102 1.11 21.21 -13.67
CA HIS A 102 2.28 22.09 -13.60
C HIS A 102 2.49 22.61 -12.18
N ILE A 103 3.73 22.92 -11.83
CA ILE A 103 4.08 23.57 -10.56
C ILE A 103 3.39 24.94 -10.49
N GLY A 104 2.78 25.24 -9.34
CA GLY A 104 2.02 26.48 -9.15
C GLY A 104 0.55 26.39 -9.57
N GLN A 105 0.13 25.27 -10.15
CA GLN A 105 -1.27 25.05 -10.52
C GLN A 105 -2.13 24.85 -9.29
N THR A 106 -3.33 25.45 -9.30
CA THR A 106 -4.34 25.21 -8.26
C THR A 106 -5.12 23.94 -8.57
N ILE A 107 -5.23 23.06 -7.60
CA ILE A 107 -6.03 21.84 -7.65
C ILE A 107 -7.05 21.83 -6.52
N VAL A 108 -8.13 21.11 -6.69
CA VAL A 108 -9.16 20.93 -5.66
C VAL A 108 -8.93 19.63 -4.93
N ILE A 109 -8.92 19.69 -3.62
CA ILE A 109 -8.76 18.54 -2.74
C ILE A 109 -9.91 18.47 -1.72
N ASN A 110 -10.20 17.26 -1.26
CA ASN A 110 -11.03 17.04 -0.08
C ASN A 110 -10.17 16.59 1.08
N TYR A 111 -10.35 17.15 2.24
CA TYR A 111 -9.74 16.65 3.48
C TYR A 111 -10.82 16.28 4.49
N GLN A 112 -10.44 15.42 5.43
CA GLN A 112 -11.32 15.03 6.52
C GLN A 112 -11.38 16.13 7.57
N ARG A 113 -12.57 16.58 7.96
CA ARG A 113 -12.75 17.66 8.95
C ARG A 113 -12.13 17.34 10.30
N SER A 114 -12.23 16.09 10.74
CA SER A 114 -11.66 15.62 12.02
C SER A 114 -10.15 15.42 11.97
N ASP A 115 -9.58 15.18 10.79
CA ASP A 115 -8.14 14.99 10.57
C ASP A 115 -7.73 15.64 9.25
N SER A 116 -7.34 16.89 9.33
CA SER A 116 -6.96 17.71 8.17
C SER A 116 -5.71 17.23 7.43
N THR A 117 -4.91 16.36 8.04
CA THR A 117 -3.76 15.73 7.37
C THR A 117 -4.17 14.66 6.36
N ASN A 118 -5.40 14.16 6.46
CA ASN A 118 -5.96 13.15 5.59
C ASN A 118 -6.71 13.81 4.44
N SER A 119 -6.07 13.89 3.28
CA SER A 119 -6.60 14.58 2.09
C SER A 119 -6.59 13.67 0.86
N LEU A 120 -7.52 13.92 -0.04
CA LEU A 120 -7.64 13.26 -1.34
C LEU A 120 -7.83 14.31 -2.44
N VAL A 121 -7.17 14.11 -3.57
CA VAL A 121 -7.35 14.95 -4.77
C VAL A 121 -8.60 14.51 -5.51
N ILE A 122 -9.41 15.49 -5.93
CA ILE A 122 -10.61 15.28 -6.75
C ILE A 122 -10.25 15.59 -8.20
N TRP A 123 -10.67 14.69 -9.08
CA TRP A 123 -10.52 14.83 -10.54
C TRP A 123 -11.85 15.11 -11.19
#